data_5e308b2bfbebe15cd773ec7720aa4620
#
_entry.id   5e308b2bfbebe15cd773ec7720aa4620
#
_cell.length_a   1.000
_cell.length_b   1.000
_cell.length_c   1.000
_cell.angle_alpha   90.00
_cell.angle_beta   90.00
_cell.angle_gamma   90.00
#
_symmetry.space_group_name_H-M   'P 1'
#
loop_
_entity.id
_entity.type
_entity.pdbx_description
1 polymer ?
#
loop_
_entity_poly.entity_id
_entity_poly.type
_entity_poly.pdbx_seq_one_letter_code
_entity_poly.pdbx_strand_id
1 'polypeptide(L)'
;MDGFPSAGLLNAIASECLIRSSGTELFAVIDSPEFPPLSIISNSMPHFPARLHVNEGLKVAFFISEFNIDPRMQSTMGKKILEWAMQNECKLIVSAAGILGPKQNSGENATTISEQSIFAVTSTPSA
;
A
#
# COMPACT_ATOMS: atom_id res chain seq x y z
N MET A 1 -0.71 6.43 -3.90
CA MET A 1 -0.39 5.01 -3.83
C MET A 1 -0.85 4.49 -2.48
N ASP A 2 -1.51 3.37 -2.42
CA ASP A 2 -1.80 2.71 -1.15
C ASP A 2 -0.71 1.70 -0.80
N GLY A 3 -0.48 1.49 0.49
CA GLY A 3 0.55 0.63 1.04
C GLY A 3 0.00 -0.47 1.93
N PHE A 4 -1.13 -1.06 1.55
CA PHE A 4 -1.65 -2.20 2.29
C PHE A 4 -0.72 -3.43 2.23
N PRO A 5 -0.60 -4.19 3.32
CA PRO A 5 0.14 -5.44 3.29
C PRO A 5 -0.44 -6.40 2.24
N SER A 6 0.43 -6.96 1.44
CA SER A 6 0.09 -7.93 0.40
C SER A 6 1.07 -9.11 0.43
N ALA A 7 0.82 -10.12 -0.38
CA ALA A 7 1.73 -11.25 -0.51
C ALA A 7 3.15 -10.75 -0.85
N GLY A 8 4.15 -11.16 -0.07
CA GLY A 8 5.54 -10.73 -0.22
C GLY A 8 5.84 -9.30 0.23
N LEU A 9 4.91 -8.61 0.90
CA LEU A 9 5.07 -7.24 1.39
C LEU A 9 5.48 -6.22 0.31
N LEU A 10 5.29 -6.55 -0.96
CA LEU A 10 5.75 -5.75 -2.10
C LEU A 10 5.28 -4.30 -2.01
N ASN A 11 3.99 -4.10 -1.74
CA ASN A 11 3.40 -2.77 -1.69
C ASN A 11 3.94 -1.96 -0.51
N ALA A 12 4.08 -2.58 0.66
CA ALA A 12 4.63 -1.93 1.84
C ALA A 12 6.09 -1.48 1.64
N ILE A 13 6.92 -2.37 1.07
CA ILE A 13 8.33 -2.07 0.78
C ILE A 13 8.44 -0.96 -0.28
N ALA A 14 7.67 -1.04 -1.37
CA ALA A 14 7.68 -0.04 -2.42
C ALA A 14 7.22 1.33 -1.90
N SER A 15 6.16 1.37 -1.12
CA SER A 15 5.63 2.60 -0.53
C SER A 15 6.63 3.24 0.44
N GLU A 16 7.24 2.45 1.32
CA GLU A 16 8.26 2.95 2.26
C GLU A 16 9.49 3.50 1.52
N CYS A 17 9.95 2.81 0.48
CA CYS A 17 11.06 3.27 -0.35
C CYS A 17 10.72 4.61 -1.04
N LEU A 18 9.53 4.73 -1.61
CA LEU A 18 9.07 5.96 -2.27
C LEU A 18 8.90 7.11 -1.29
N ILE A 19 8.35 6.87 -0.12
CA ILE A 19 8.21 7.87 0.94
C ILE A 19 9.57 8.45 1.31
N ARG A 20 10.57 7.59 1.55
CA ARG A 20 11.93 8.01 1.90
C ARG A 20 12.62 8.78 0.78
N SER A 21 12.47 8.32 -0.47
CA SER A 21 13.14 8.94 -1.62
C SER A 21 12.47 10.21 -2.12
N SER A 22 11.16 10.36 -1.89
CA SER A 22 10.39 11.51 -2.40
C SER A 22 10.35 12.71 -1.46
N GLY A 23 10.96 12.64 -0.28
CA GLY A 23 10.94 13.74 0.69
C GLY A 23 9.53 14.12 1.13
N THR A 24 8.69 13.11 1.36
CA THR A 24 7.32 13.31 1.84
C THR A 24 7.28 13.59 3.33
N GLU A 25 6.27 14.32 3.75
CA GLU A 25 6.00 14.62 5.15
C GLU A 25 4.77 13.84 5.64
N LEU A 26 4.76 13.51 6.93
CA LEU A 26 3.59 12.93 7.57
C LEU A 26 2.47 13.98 7.59
N PHE A 27 1.40 13.70 6.87
CA PHE A 27 0.25 14.59 6.78
C PHE A 27 -0.85 14.23 7.80
N ALA A 28 -1.17 12.95 7.91
CA ALA A 28 -2.22 12.48 8.79
C ALA A 28 -1.96 11.05 9.26
N VAL A 29 -2.58 10.73 10.39
CA VAL A 29 -2.70 9.35 10.89
C VAL A 29 -4.15 8.93 10.79
N ILE A 30 -4.36 7.64 10.57
CA ILE A 30 -5.69 7.03 10.53
C ILE A 30 -5.76 6.10 11.73
N ASP A 31 -6.77 6.32 12.55
CA ASP A 31 -7.00 5.53 13.75
C ASP A 31 -8.47 5.13 13.84
N SER A 32 -8.73 4.01 14.51
CA SER A 32 -10.06 3.50 14.76
C SER A 32 -10.03 2.64 16.02
N PRO A 33 -11.09 2.67 16.84
CA PRO A 33 -11.23 1.76 17.98
C PRO A 33 -11.19 0.27 17.60
N GLU A 34 -11.44 -0.04 16.34
CA GLU A 34 -11.43 -1.41 15.80
C GLU A 34 -10.05 -1.82 15.30
N PHE A 35 -9.08 -0.91 15.27
CA PHE A 35 -7.72 -1.23 14.91
C PHE A 35 -7.01 -1.95 16.06
N PRO A 36 -6.09 -2.89 15.74
CA PRO A 36 -5.27 -3.48 16.78
C PRO A 36 -4.45 -2.40 17.49
N PRO A 37 -4.27 -2.48 18.81
CA PRO A 37 -3.50 -1.51 19.58
C PRO A 37 -2.00 -1.69 19.33
N LEU A 38 -1.56 -1.29 18.15
CA LEU A 38 -0.18 -1.41 17.68
C LEU A 38 0.49 -0.04 17.58
N SER A 39 1.74 0.01 17.94
CA SER A 39 2.63 1.11 17.62
C SER A 39 3.86 0.56 16.91
N ILE A 40 4.23 1.19 15.81
CA ILE A 40 5.40 0.80 15.05
C ILE A 40 6.56 1.67 15.48
N ILE A 41 7.68 1.05 15.80
CA ILE A 41 8.91 1.78 16.14
C ILE A 41 9.84 1.77 14.93
N SER A 42 10.12 2.93 14.39
CA SER A 42 11.09 3.13 13.31
C SER A 42 12.03 4.27 13.68
N ASN A 43 13.33 4.06 13.54
CA ASN A 43 14.37 5.02 13.95
C ASN A 43 14.20 5.51 15.39
N SER A 44 13.87 4.61 16.31
CA SER A 44 13.64 4.91 17.75
C SER A 44 12.45 5.84 18.02
N MET A 45 11.57 6.06 17.04
CA MET A 45 10.36 6.86 17.18
C MET A 45 9.12 6.01 16.99
N PRO A 46 8.11 6.14 17.86
CA PRO A 46 6.83 5.47 17.68
C PRO A 46 6.01 6.14 16.58
N HIS A 47 5.38 5.31 15.76
CA HIS A 47 4.50 5.74 14.67
C HIS A 47 3.16 5.00 14.72
N PHE A 48 2.11 5.69 14.28
CA PHE A 48 0.83 5.03 14.02
C PHE A 48 0.96 4.06 12.85
N PRO A 49 0.32 2.88 12.92
CA PRO A 49 0.44 1.85 11.89
C PRO A 49 -0.26 2.20 10.58
N ALA A 50 -1.22 3.12 10.59
CA ALA A 50 -1.87 3.63 9.38
C ALA A 50 -1.61 5.14 9.24
N ARG A 51 -0.96 5.52 8.16
CA ARG A 51 -0.43 6.88 7.95
C ARG A 51 -0.65 7.35 6.52
N LEU A 52 -0.77 8.66 6.37
CA LEU A 52 -0.78 9.35 5.09
C LEU A 52 0.42 10.30 5.02
N HIS A 53 1.24 10.13 4.02
CA HIS A 53 2.35 11.02 3.71
C HIS A 53 2.06 11.78 2.42
N VAL A 54 2.46 13.04 2.35
CA VAL A 54 2.27 13.87 1.16
C VAL A 54 3.55 14.59 0.77
N ASN A 55 3.69 14.86 -0.52
CA ASN A 55 4.63 15.84 -1.06
C ASN A 55 3.87 16.77 -1.99
N GLU A 56 3.68 18.01 -1.56
CA GLU A 56 2.92 19.01 -2.32
C GLU A 56 3.61 19.41 -3.63
N GLY A 57 4.94 19.47 -3.63
CA GLY A 57 5.73 19.79 -4.82
C GLY A 57 5.58 18.76 -5.94
N LEU A 58 5.57 17.49 -5.58
CA LEU A 58 5.36 16.38 -6.50
C LEU A 58 3.88 16.06 -6.72
N LYS A 59 2.97 16.66 -5.94
CA LYS A 59 1.52 16.37 -5.96
C LYS A 59 1.21 14.89 -5.79
N VAL A 60 1.89 14.25 -4.85
CA VAL A 60 1.76 12.83 -4.57
C VAL A 60 1.43 12.59 -3.11
N ALA A 61 0.56 11.61 -2.87
CA ALA A 61 0.23 11.12 -1.56
C ALA A 61 0.46 9.61 -1.46
N PHE A 62 0.96 9.16 -0.33
CA PHE A 62 1.18 7.75 -0.02
C PHE A 62 0.39 7.38 1.23
N PHE A 63 -0.52 6.44 1.08
CA PHE A 63 -1.17 5.79 2.20
C PHE A 63 -0.41 4.51 2.53
N ILE A 64 -0.05 4.33 3.79
CA ILE A 64 0.58 3.11 4.32
C ILE A 64 -0.27 2.54 5.43
N SER A 65 -0.45 1.22 5.40
CA SER A 65 -0.94 0.43 6.53
C SER A 65 0.03 -0.71 6.80
N GLU A 66 0.51 -0.81 8.02
CA GLU A 66 1.47 -1.84 8.45
C GLU A 66 0.78 -3.04 9.12
N PHE A 67 -0.54 -3.10 9.06
CA PHE A 67 -1.33 -4.23 9.53
C PHE A 67 -2.41 -4.61 8.52
N ASN A 68 -2.85 -5.85 8.58
CA ASN A 68 -3.98 -6.31 7.76
C ASN A 68 -5.29 -5.77 8.34
N ILE A 69 -6.01 -5.03 7.53
CA ILE A 69 -7.32 -4.50 7.91
C ILE A 69 -8.35 -5.64 7.90
N ASP A 70 -9.13 -5.72 8.97
CA ASP A 70 -10.23 -6.68 9.06
C ASP A 70 -11.13 -6.59 7.79
N PRO A 71 -11.49 -7.72 7.17
CA PRO A 71 -12.33 -7.72 5.96
C PRO A 71 -13.61 -6.90 6.09
N ARG A 72 -14.19 -6.81 7.30
CA ARG A 72 -15.39 -6.00 7.57
C ARG A 72 -15.15 -4.50 7.43
N MET A 73 -13.91 -4.06 7.65
CA MET A 73 -13.52 -2.66 7.56
C MET A 73 -12.95 -2.26 6.20
N GLN A 74 -12.57 -3.22 5.37
CA GLN A 74 -11.92 -2.94 4.09
C GLN A 74 -12.77 -2.04 3.20
N SER A 75 -14.07 -2.28 3.12
CA SER A 75 -14.98 -1.44 2.32
C SER A 75 -15.07 -0.02 2.87
N THR A 76 -15.16 0.14 4.18
CA THR A 76 -15.24 1.45 4.83
C THR A 76 -13.94 2.23 4.63
N MET A 77 -12.80 1.56 4.81
CA MET A 77 -11.49 2.17 4.60
C MET A 77 -11.29 2.57 3.14
N GLY A 78 -11.63 1.70 2.19
CA GLY A 78 -11.56 2.00 0.77
C GLY A 78 -12.40 3.20 0.38
N LYS A 79 -13.62 3.30 0.90
CA LYS A 79 -14.48 4.48 0.68
C LYS A 79 -13.85 5.75 1.24
N LYS A 80 -13.28 5.73 2.43
CA LYS A 80 -12.62 6.89 3.04
C LYS A 80 -11.40 7.35 2.24
N ILE A 81 -10.59 6.43 1.74
CA ILE A 81 -9.45 6.74 0.87
C ILE A 81 -9.95 7.37 -0.44
N LEU A 82 -11.00 6.81 -1.05
CA LEU A 82 -11.60 7.37 -2.27
C LEU A 82 -12.19 8.76 -2.03
N GLU A 83 -12.96 8.96 -0.96
CA GLU A 83 -13.51 10.26 -0.58
C GLU A 83 -12.39 11.30 -0.43
N TRP A 84 -11.34 10.95 0.30
CA TRP A 84 -10.18 11.84 0.48
C TRP A 84 -9.50 12.17 -0.85
N ALA A 85 -9.29 11.16 -1.69
CA ALA A 85 -8.69 11.35 -3.00
C ALA A 85 -9.53 12.26 -3.91
N MET A 86 -10.85 12.11 -3.91
CA MET A 86 -11.76 12.96 -4.66
C MET A 86 -11.74 14.41 -4.14
N GLN A 87 -11.77 14.60 -2.82
CA GLN A 87 -11.72 15.93 -2.20
C GLN A 87 -10.41 16.67 -2.52
N ASN A 88 -9.32 15.94 -2.71
CA ASN A 88 -8.02 16.49 -3.06
C ASN A 88 -7.70 16.42 -4.57
N GLU A 89 -8.71 16.19 -5.40
CA GLU A 89 -8.59 16.18 -6.86
C GLU A 89 -7.52 15.20 -7.39
N CYS A 90 -7.34 14.07 -6.70
CA CYS A 90 -6.42 13.05 -7.15
C CYS A 90 -6.90 12.42 -8.46
N LYS A 91 -6.06 12.49 -9.48
CA LYS A 91 -6.40 11.99 -10.82
C LYS A 91 -6.20 10.49 -10.98
N LEU A 92 -5.36 9.91 -10.15
CA LEU A 92 -4.98 8.50 -10.25
C LEU A 92 -4.69 7.92 -8.86
N ILE A 93 -5.21 6.74 -8.61
CA ILE A 93 -4.86 5.93 -7.45
C ILE A 93 -4.15 4.68 -7.97
N VAL A 94 -2.97 4.41 -7.44
CA VAL A 94 -2.17 3.23 -7.79
C VAL A 94 -2.01 2.35 -6.57
N SER A 95 -2.29 1.08 -6.73
CA SER A 95 -2.05 0.05 -5.72
C SER A 95 -1.27 -1.09 -6.35
N ALA A 96 -0.24 -1.57 -5.67
CA ALA A 96 0.53 -2.74 -6.07
C ALA A 96 0.19 -3.91 -5.14
N ALA A 97 -0.15 -5.06 -5.69
CA ALA A 97 -0.42 -6.25 -4.92
C ALA A 97 0.41 -7.43 -5.42
N GLY A 98 1.02 -8.17 -4.49
CA GLY A 98 1.62 -9.45 -4.81
C GLY A 98 0.54 -10.50 -5.00
N ILE A 99 0.59 -11.23 -6.10
CA ILE A 99 -0.30 -12.36 -6.38
C ILE A 99 0.50 -13.65 -6.24
N LEU A 100 0.01 -14.57 -5.43
CA LEU A 100 0.57 -15.92 -5.36
C LEU A 100 0.15 -16.68 -6.61
N GLY A 101 1.11 -17.00 -7.47
CA GLY A 101 0.86 -17.86 -8.62
C GLY A 101 0.50 -19.29 -8.20
N PRO A 102 -0.12 -20.09 -9.09
CA PRO A 102 -0.37 -21.49 -8.81
C PRO A 102 0.97 -22.18 -8.47
N LYS A 103 0.97 -22.98 -7.40
CA LYS A 103 2.14 -23.81 -7.07
C LYS A 103 2.42 -24.71 -8.26
N GLN A 104 3.48 -24.44 -8.99
CA GLN A 104 4.03 -25.45 -9.89
C GLN A 104 4.56 -26.58 -8.99
N ASN A 105 4.03 -27.76 -9.17
CA ASN A 105 4.57 -28.97 -8.58
C ASN A 105 6.00 -29.13 -9.10
N SER A 106 6.95 -28.73 -8.30
CA SER A 106 8.38 -28.82 -8.61
C SER A 106 8.79 -30.28 -8.58
N GLY A 107 8.82 -30.93 -9.73
CA GLY A 107 9.71 -32.06 -9.95
C GLY A 107 11.15 -31.53 -9.87
N GLU A 108 11.98 -32.29 -9.20
CA GLU A 108 13.40 -32.03 -9.00
C GLU A 108 14.08 -31.52 -10.28
N ASN A 109 14.85 -30.43 -10.13
CA ASN A 109 15.67 -29.71 -11.15
C ASN A 109 15.01 -28.51 -11.82
N ALA A 110 14.66 -27.50 -11.04
CA ALA A 110 14.34 -26.19 -11.62
C ALA A 110 15.18 -25.08 -10.99
N THR A 111 16.38 -24.92 -11.52
CA THR A 111 17.10 -23.62 -11.47
C THR A 111 16.53 -22.73 -12.59
N THR A 112 15.23 -22.52 -12.58
CA THR A 112 14.59 -21.57 -13.50
C THR A 112 14.04 -20.45 -12.64
N ILE A 113 14.65 -19.28 -12.75
CA ILE A 113 14.05 -18.03 -12.30
C ILE A 113 12.71 -17.95 -13.04
N SER A 114 11.61 -18.19 -12.34
CA SER A 114 10.28 -18.05 -12.93
C SER A 114 10.15 -16.62 -13.44
N GLU A 115 9.78 -16.45 -14.68
CA GLU A 115 9.47 -15.14 -15.26
C GLU A 115 8.45 -14.46 -14.36
N GLN A 116 8.86 -13.37 -13.73
CA GLN A 116 7.97 -12.54 -12.93
C GLN A 116 7.13 -11.72 -13.89
N SER A 117 5.85 -12.02 -13.96
CA SER A 117 4.92 -11.28 -14.80
C SER A 117 4.30 -10.14 -14.01
N ILE A 118 4.28 -8.95 -14.59
CA ILE A 118 3.61 -7.78 -14.06
C ILE A 118 2.33 -7.56 -14.86
N PHE A 119 1.21 -7.48 -14.16
CA PHE A 119 -0.09 -7.19 -14.75
C PHE A 119 -0.61 -5.85 -14.25
N ALA A 120 -1.24 -5.08 -15.11
CA ALA A 120 -1.96 -3.87 -14.74
C ALA A 120 -3.46 -4.09 -14.93
N VAL A 121 -4.24 -3.71 -13.92
CA VAL A 121 -5.69 -3.67 -13.98
C VAL A 121 -6.13 -2.23 -13.79
N THR A 122 -6.94 -1.72 -14.70
CA THR A 122 -7.42 -0.34 -14.65
C THR A 122 -8.95 -0.31 -14.53
N SER A 123 -9.47 0.69 -13.84
CA SER A 123 -10.91 0.90 -13.71
C SER A 123 -11.50 1.72 -14.87
N THR A 124 -10.63 2.29 -15.73
CA THR A 124 -11.04 3.08 -16.89
C THR A 124 -10.41 2.51 -18.17
N PRO A 125 -11.14 2.46 -19.29
CA PRO A 125 -10.63 1.89 -20.54
C PRO A 125 -9.44 2.64 -21.16
N SER A 126 -9.16 3.85 -20.71
CA SER A 126 -8.14 4.75 -21.25
C SER A 126 -6.93 4.95 -20.34
N ALA A 127 -6.83 4.16 -19.31
CA ALA A 127 -5.69 4.26 -18.39
C ALA A 127 -4.50 3.41 -18.83
#